data_badab20f89e9bbf8c2dfd33b4305e0b1
#
_entry.id   badab20f89e9bbf8c2dfd33b4305e0b1
#
_cell.length_a   1.000
_cell.length_b   1.000
_cell.length_c   1.000
_cell.angle_alpha   90.00
_cell.angle_beta   90.00
_cell.angle_gamma   90.00
#
_symmetry.space_group_name_H-M   'P 1'
#
loop_
_entity.id
_entity.type
_entity.pdbx_description
1 polymer ?
#
loop_
_entity_poly.entity_id
_entity_poly.type
_entity_poly.pdbx_seq_one_letter_code
_entity_poly.pdbx_strand_id
1 'polypeptide(L)'
;KDPKKAAMWCEKAAEQGIAVAQNSIGYCYDTGFGVEKDTSKAVFWYRKAAEQGNVGAQYKLGKCYYYGKGTEKDNEEAVKWFRKAAEQGDADAQNRFGYCYEYGEGVAKDLAKAVEWYRKAAEQGYDVAQYNLGTCYANGMGVAKDIAKAEEWFRKAAEQGVDMAQYNLGVCYGHGYGVAQNRAEEVKWYRKAAEQGYADAQHNLGYCYANGMGVTKDYAKAAEWYRKSAEQGCAEAQYTLAELYANGYGVAQNKEE
;
A
#
# COMPACT_ATOMS: atom_id res chain seq x y z
N LYS A 1 -6.10 -10.07 -30.72
CA LYS A 1 -5.11 -10.70 -29.80
C LYS A 1 -5.66 -12.06 -29.38
N ASP A 2 -4.87 -13.13 -29.49
CA ASP A 2 -5.29 -14.50 -29.16
C ASP A 2 -4.49 -15.00 -27.94
N PRO A 3 -5.08 -14.89 -26.73
CA PRO A 3 -4.38 -15.27 -25.50
C PRO A 3 -4.07 -16.78 -25.43
N LYS A 4 -4.91 -17.62 -26.04
CA LYS A 4 -4.67 -19.09 -26.05
C LYS A 4 -3.44 -19.44 -26.88
N LYS A 5 -3.30 -18.87 -28.08
CA LYS A 5 -2.10 -19.07 -28.89
C LYS A 5 -0.86 -18.48 -28.25
N ALA A 6 -0.98 -17.32 -27.56
CA ALA A 6 0.13 -16.72 -26.83
C ALA A 6 0.63 -17.64 -25.69
N ALA A 7 -0.29 -18.14 -24.88
CA ALA A 7 0.06 -19.08 -23.80
C ALA A 7 0.69 -20.39 -24.35
N MET A 8 0.11 -20.96 -25.41
CA MET A 8 0.65 -22.16 -26.05
C MET A 8 2.11 -21.99 -26.53
N TRP A 9 2.42 -20.88 -27.20
CA TRP A 9 3.78 -20.63 -27.66
C TRP A 9 4.74 -20.30 -26.51
N CYS A 10 4.22 -19.63 -25.47
CA CYS A 10 4.96 -19.36 -24.25
C CYS A 10 5.35 -20.66 -23.54
N GLU A 11 4.42 -21.62 -23.44
CA GLU A 11 4.66 -22.91 -22.82
C GLU A 11 5.72 -23.71 -23.59
N LYS A 12 5.64 -23.77 -24.92
CA LYS A 12 6.66 -24.42 -25.73
C LYS A 12 8.06 -23.82 -25.55
N ALA A 13 8.15 -22.51 -25.40
CA ALA A 13 9.42 -21.84 -25.11
C ALA A 13 9.91 -22.14 -23.67
N ALA A 14 9.00 -22.21 -22.71
CA ALA A 14 9.28 -22.55 -21.32
C ALA A 14 9.79 -24.00 -21.17
N GLU A 15 9.21 -24.93 -21.94
CA GLU A 15 9.68 -26.32 -22.02
C GLU A 15 11.12 -26.44 -22.52
N GLN A 16 11.54 -25.51 -23.37
CA GLN A 16 12.95 -25.42 -23.87
C GLN A 16 13.89 -24.77 -22.84
N GLY A 17 13.41 -24.43 -21.64
CA GLY A 17 14.23 -23.90 -20.55
C GLY A 17 14.39 -22.39 -20.52
N ILE A 18 13.69 -21.61 -21.35
CA ILE A 18 13.79 -20.16 -21.38
C ILE A 18 13.15 -19.57 -20.12
N ALA A 19 13.95 -19.02 -19.19
CA ALA A 19 13.50 -18.53 -17.89
C ALA A 19 12.40 -17.45 -17.98
N VAL A 20 12.51 -16.52 -18.93
CA VAL A 20 11.49 -15.48 -19.16
C VAL A 20 10.15 -16.11 -19.61
N ALA A 21 10.20 -17.12 -20.47
CA ALA A 21 9.01 -17.85 -20.90
C ALA A 21 8.39 -18.66 -19.75
N GLN A 22 9.23 -19.27 -18.91
CA GLN A 22 8.78 -19.98 -17.71
C GLN A 22 8.07 -19.05 -16.73
N ASN A 23 8.61 -17.84 -16.46
CA ASN A 23 7.93 -16.84 -15.66
C ASN A 23 6.61 -16.39 -16.29
N SER A 24 6.57 -16.22 -17.61
CA SER A 24 5.39 -15.77 -18.33
C SER A 24 4.28 -16.82 -18.35
N ILE A 25 4.59 -18.09 -18.59
CA ILE A 25 3.60 -19.17 -18.54
C ILE A 25 3.14 -19.43 -17.09
N GLY A 26 4.02 -19.27 -16.10
CA GLY A 26 3.65 -19.26 -14.70
C GLY A 26 2.58 -18.20 -14.40
N TYR A 27 2.75 -16.99 -14.94
CA TYR A 27 1.74 -15.93 -14.83
C TYR A 27 0.42 -16.29 -15.55
N CYS A 28 0.49 -16.91 -16.71
CA CYS A 28 -0.71 -17.38 -17.43
C CYS A 28 -1.52 -18.36 -16.57
N TYR A 29 -0.86 -19.35 -15.96
CA TYR A 29 -1.51 -20.30 -15.06
C TYR A 29 -2.00 -19.66 -13.75
N ASP A 30 -1.28 -18.68 -13.22
CA ASP A 30 -1.69 -17.97 -12.00
C ASP A 30 -2.97 -17.13 -12.18
N THR A 31 -3.13 -16.53 -13.37
CA THR A 31 -4.24 -15.62 -13.68
C THR A 31 -5.37 -16.26 -14.50
N GLY A 32 -5.09 -17.35 -15.20
CA GLY A 32 -6.00 -17.96 -16.18
C GLY A 32 -5.92 -17.28 -17.56
N PHE A 33 -4.82 -16.55 -17.85
CA PHE A 33 -4.69 -15.87 -19.12
C PHE A 33 -4.29 -16.84 -20.26
N GLY A 34 -5.26 -17.15 -21.10
CA GLY A 34 -5.09 -18.04 -22.26
C GLY A 34 -5.00 -19.54 -21.93
N VAL A 35 -5.02 -19.90 -20.67
CA VAL A 35 -5.07 -21.25 -20.11
C VAL A 35 -6.06 -21.33 -18.96
N GLU A 36 -6.49 -22.54 -18.58
CA GLU A 36 -7.22 -22.72 -17.34
C GLU A 36 -6.32 -22.36 -16.14
N LYS A 37 -6.87 -21.64 -15.16
CA LYS A 37 -6.13 -21.23 -13.97
C LYS A 37 -5.72 -22.45 -13.16
N ASP A 38 -4.41 -22.55 -12.90
CA ASP A 38 -3.80 -23.63 -12.12
C ASP A 38 -2.61 -23.08 -11.32
N THR A 39 -2.86 -22.77 -10.06
CA THR A 39 -1.84 -22.16 -9.20
C THR A 39 -0.66 -23.08 -8.88
N SER A 40 -0.88 -24.41 -8.89
CA SER A 40 0.20 -25.39 -8.68
C SER A 40 1.14 -25.44 -9.90
N LYS A 41 0.59 -25.41 -11.12
CA LYS A 41 1.39 -25.26 -12.34
C LYS A 41 2.10 -23.90 -12.38
N ALA A 42 1.47 -22.84 -11.89
CA ALA A 42 2.14 -21.53 -11.79
C ALA A 42 3.37 -21.61 -10.90
N VAL A 43 3.26 -22.22 -9.71
CA VAL A 43 4.40 -22.44 -8.79
C VAL A 43 5.51 -23.26 -9.44
N PHE A 44 5.15 -24.35 -10.15
CA PHE A 44 6.12 -25.17 -10.86
C PHE A 44 6.96 -24.35 -11.86
N TRP A 45 6.30 -23.54 -12.68
CA TRP A 45 6.97 -22.72 -13.68
C TRP A 45 7.74 -21.56 -13.07
N TYR A 46 7.19 -20.89 -12.05
CA TYR A 46 7.91 -19.84 -11.31
C TYR A 46 9.18 -20.40 -10.67
N ARG A 47 9.14 -21.59 -10.08
CA ARG A 47 10.31 -22.25 -9.48
C ARG A 47 11.41 -22.47 -10.52
N LYS A 48 11.08 -23.04 -11.68
CA LYS A 48 12.04 -23.25 -12.75
C LYS A 48 12.70 -21.95 -13.22
N ALA A 49 11.92 -20.89 -13.38
CA ALA A 49 12.46 -19.59 -13.75
C ALA A 49 13.30 -18.95 -12.63
N ALA A 50 12.85 -19.05 -11.38
CA ALA A 50 13.50 -18.49 -10.20
C ALA A 50 14.86 -19.14 -9.92
N GLU A 51 14.97 -20.45 -10.12
CA GLU A 51 16.20 -21.23 -10.01
C GLU A 51 17.25 -20.81 -11.06
N GLN A 52 16.82 -20.33 -12.22
CA GLN A 52 17.66 -19.73 -13.24
C GLN A 52 18.00 -18.25 -12.97
N GLY A 53 17.58 -17.69 -11.83
CA GLY A 53 17.88 -16.32 -11.47
C GLY A 53 16.87 -15.27 -11.98
N ASN A 54 15.74 -15.67 -12.58
CA ASN A 54 14.74 -14.71 -13.03
C ASN A 54 14.12 -13.96 -11.84
N VAL A 55 14.39 -12.67 -11.74
CA VAL A 55 14.05 -11.83 -10.61
C VAL A 55 12.52 -11.77 -10.36
N GLY A 56 11.76 -11.56 -11.43
CA GLY A 56 10.30 -11.52 -11.32
C GLY A 56 9.69 -12.85 -10.88
N ALA A 57 10.27 -13.97 -11.31
CA ALA A 57 9.85 -15.30 -10.87
C ALA A 57 10.21 -15.56 -9.41
N GLN A 58 11.38 -15.13 -8.95
CA GLN A 58 11.79 -15.22 -7.54
C GLN A 58 10.80 -14.47 -6.63
N TYR A 59 10.45 -13.24 -6.98
CA TYR A 59 9.45 -12.48 -6.22
C TYR A 59 8.08 -13.17 -6.21
N LYS A 60 7.60 -13.64 -7.38
CA LYS A 60 6.30 -14.33 -7.47
C LYS A 60 6.28 -15.66 -6.72
N LEU A 61 7.36 -16.43 -6.78
CA LEU A 61 7.50 -17.67 -6.03
C LEU A 61 7.49 -17.40 -4.52
N GLY A 62 8.21 -16.36 -4.07
CA GLY A 62 8.15 -15.89 -2.68
C GLY A 62 6.72 -15.56 -2.25
N LYS A 63 5.95 -14.87 -3.10
CA LYS A 63 4.52 -14.60 -2.83
C LYS A 63 3.69 -15.88 -2.75
N CYS A 64 3.95 -16.87 -3.60
CA CYS A 64 3.24 -18.16 -3.56
C CYS A 64 3.42 -18.85 -2.21
N TYR A 65 4.65 -18.91 -1.71
CA TYR A 65 4.93 -19.46 -0.38
C TYR A 65 4.36 -18.62 0.75
N TYR A 66 4.46 -17.30 0.67
CA TYR A 66 3.96 -16.40 1.70
C TYR A 66 2.45 -16.50 1.92
N TYR A 67 1.68 -16.62 0.84
CA TYR A 67 0.22 -16.73 0.88
C TYR A 67 -0.30 -18.16 0.83
N GLY A 68 0.53 -19.16 0.63
CA GLY A 68 0.10 -20.55 0.44
C GLY A 68 -0.66 -20.75 -0.88
N LYS A 69 -0.29 -20.03 -1.94
CA LYS A 69 -1.01 -20.05 -3.21
C LYS A 69 -0.37 -21.04 -4.17
N GLY A 70 -1.03 -22.17 -4.42
CA GLY A 70 -0.52 -23.27 -5.25
C GLY A 70 0.58 -24.10 -4.59
N THR A 71 0.88 -23.83 -3.33
CA THR A 71 1.80 -24.56 -2.47
C THR A 71 1.37 -24.38 -1.01
N GLU A 72 1.92 -25.15 -0.08
CA GLU A 72 1.75 -24.89 1.34
C GLU A 72 2.40 -23.55 1.73
N LYS A 73 1.80 -22.86 2.72
CA LYS A 73 2.36 -21.61 3.24
C LYS A 73 3.66 -21.90 3.97
N ASP A 74 4.72 -21.20 3.57
CA ASP A 74 6.04 -21.31 4.18
C ASP A 74 6.73 -19.93 4.14
N ASN A 75 6.70 -19.22 5.28
CA ASN A 75 7.29 -17.88 5.36
C ASN A 75 8.82 -17.90 5.30
N GLU A 76 9.47 -18.98 5.77
CA GLU A 76 10.94 -19.10 5.69
C GLU A 76 11.40 -19.26 4.23
N GLU A 77 10.70 -20.12 3.49
CA GLU A 77 10.98 -20.29 2.05
C GLU A 77 10.62 -19.02 1.27
N ALA A 78 9.51 -18.35 1.61
CA ALA A 78 9.15 -17.07 1.01
C ALA A 78 10.25 -16.02 1.16
N VAL A 79 10.81 -15.89 2.37
CA VAL A 79 11.88 -14.94 2.68
C VAL A 79 13.16 -15.24 1.86
N LYS A 80 13.52 -16.50 1.68
CA LYS A 80 14.68 -16.88 0.85
C LYS A 80 14.53 -16.37 -0.59
N TRP A 81 13.31 -16.48 -1.15
CA TRP A 81 13.06 -16.04 -2.51
C TRP A 81 12.91 -14.51 -2.60
N PHE A 82 12.26 -13.85 -1.63
CA PHE A 82 12.21 -12.38 -1.55
C PHE A 82 13.62 -11.79 -1.44
N ARG A 83 14.49 -12.39 -0.62
CA ARG A 83 15.87 -11.96 -0.46
C ARG A 83 16.63 -12.02 -1.78
N LYS A 84 16.55 -13.16 -2.52
CA LYS A 84 17.22 -13.31 -3.82
C LYS A 84 16.80 -12.24 -4.82
N ALA A 85 15.50 -11.94 -4.92
CA ALA A 85 15.00 -10.89 -5.79
C ALA A 85 15.41 -9.49 -5.31
N ALA A 86 15.35 -9.23 -4.01
CA ALA A 86 15.73 -7.95 -3.40
C ALA A 86 17.23 -7.64 -3.57
N GLU A 87 18.09 -8.64 -3.44
CA GLU A 87 19.53 -8.53 -3.66
C GLU A 87 19.87 -8.22 -5.14
N GLN A 88 18.99 -8.61 -6.07
CA GLN A 88 19.09 -8.27 -7.50
C GLN A 88 18.47 -6.89 -7.84
N GLY A 89 17.94 -6.16 -6.85
CA GLY A 89 17.46 -4.80 -7.02
C GLY A 89 15.95 -4.67 -7.25
N ASP A 90 15.16 -5.73 -7.18
CA ASP A 90 13.71 -5.64 -7.34
C ASP A 90 13.08 -4.86 -6.17
N ALA A 91 12.46 -3.72 -6.46
CA ALA A 91 11.93 -2.81 -5.45
C ALA A 91 10.73 -3.40 -4.68
N ASP A 92 9.86 -4.15 -5.36
CA ASP A 92 8.75 -4.88 -4.72
C ASP A 92 9.29 -5.91 -3.71
N ALA A 93 10.30 -6.68 -4.12
CA ALA A 93 10.92 -7.68 -3.26
C ALA A 93 11.67 -7.02 -2.09
N GLN A 94 12.37 -5.92 -2.32
CA GLN A 94 13.04 -5.16 -1.27
C GLN A 94 12.03 -4.67 -0.21
N ASN A 95 10.92 -4.07 -0.66
CA ASN A 95 9.87 -3.66 0.26
C ASN A 95 9.26 -4.85 1.02
N ARG A 96 8.99 -5.96 0.33
CA ARG A 96 8.44 -7.16 0.97
C ARG A 96 9.42 -7.79 1.95
N PHE A 97 10.70 -7.81 1.64
CA PHE A 97 11.73 -8.32 2.53
C PHE A 97 11.92 -7.42 3.76
N GLY A 98 11.83 -6.09 3.59
CA GLY A 98 11.75 -5.14 4.69
C GLY A 98 10.56 -5.44 5.62
N TYR A 99 9.39 -5.69 5.06
CA TYR A 99 8.19 -6.09 5.79
C TYR A 99 8.40 -7.37 6.60
N CYS A 100 9.04 -8.39 6.00
CA CYS A 100 9.34 -9.63 6.72
C CYS A 100 10.23 -9.37 7.96
N TYR A 101 11.21 -8.50 7.85
CA TYR A 101 12.03 -8.09 9.01
C TYR A 101 11.25 -7.25 10.04
N GLU A 102 10.36 -6.39 9.61
CA GLU A 102 9.55 -5.55 10.52
C GLU A 102 8.65 -6.40 11.42
N TYR A 103 8.01 -7.43 10.85
CA TYR A 103 7.04 -8.26 11.57
C TYR A 103 7.62 -9.58 12.09
N GLY A 104 8.82 -9.96 11.66
CA GLY A 104 9.43 -11.24 12.04
C GLY A 104 8.81 -12.44 11.30
N GLU A 105 8.39 -12.25 10.06
CA GLU A 105 7.73 -13.28 9.27
C GLU A 105 8.75 -14.08 8.44
N GLY A 106 8.98 -15.32 8.82
CA GLY A 106 9.98 -16.21 8.19
C GLY A 106 11.44 -15.82 8.45
N VAL A 107 11.67 -14.79 9.23
CA VAL A 107 12.98 -14.29 9.66
C VAL A 107 12.86 -13.63 11.03
N ALA A 108 13.92 -13.63 11.83
CA ALA A 108 13.91 -12.92 13.11
C ALA A 108 13.65 -11.43 12.89
N LYS A 109 12.75 -10.86 13.71
CA LYS A 109 12.40 -9.43 13.67
C LYS A 109 13.64 -8.56 13.83
N ASP A 110 13.83 -7.60 12.92
CA ASP A 110 14.95 -6.66 12.93
C ASP A 110 14.53 -5.37 12.23
N LEU A 111 14.12 -4.39 13.03
CA LEU A 111 13.63 -3.11 12.53
C LEU A 111 14.70 -2.30 11.78
N ALA A 112 15.98 -2.43 12.17
CA ALA A 112 17.06 -1.73 11.47
C ALA A 112 17.23 -2.27 10.04
N LYS A 113 17.20 -3.60 9.89
CA LYS A 113 17.22 -4.22 8.54
C LYS A 113 15.96 -3.91 7.74
N ALA A 114 14.79 -3.84 8.40
CA ALA A 114 13.58 -3.42 7.71
C ALA A 114 13.75 -2.03 7.07
N VAL A 115 14.27 -1.05 7.84
CA VAL A 115 14.55 0.31 7.35
C VAL A 115 15.55 0.31 6.20
N GLU A 116 16.62 -0.50 6.27
CA GLU A 116 17.61 -0.60 5.20
C GLU A 116 16.97 -1.06 3.87
N TRP A 117 16.11 -2.07 3.93
CA TRP A 117 15.43 -2.59 2.75
C TRP A 117 14.34 -1.66 2.23
N TYR A 118 13.55 -1.04 3.12
CA TYR A 118 12.59 0.00 2.72
C TYR A 118 13.29 1.16 2.03
N ARG A 119 14.44 1.61 2.55
CA ARG A 119 15.22 2.69 1.95
C ARG A 119 15.67 2.35 0.53
N LYS A 120 16.21 1.16 0.30
CA LYS A 120 16.63 0.71 -1.05
C LYS A 120 15.46 0.76 -2.05
N ALA A 121 14.28 0.30 -1.65
CA ALA A 121 13.10 0.35 -2.50
C ALA A 121 12.57 1.80 -2.69
N ALA A 122 12.56 2.59 -1.62
CA ALA A 122 12.10 3.98 -1.63
C ALA A 122 12.96 4.89 -2.50
N GLU A 123 14.28 4.70 -2.49
CA GLU A 123 15.24 5.42 -3.33
C GLU A 123 15.09 5.08 -4.83
N GLN A 124 14.56 3.91 -5.15
CA GLN A 124 14.15 3.55 -6.52
C GLN A 124 12.80 4.16 -6.93
N GLY A 125 12.13 4.88 -6.04
CA GLY A 125 10.83 5.49 -6.30
C GLY A 125 9.63 4.62 -5.94
N TYR A 126 9.81 3.44 -5.30
CA TYR A 126 8.70 2.58 -4.93
C TYR A 126 7.84 3.26 -3.85
N ASP A 127 6.62 3.59 -4.21
CA ASP A 127 5.71 4.44 -3.45
C ASP A 127 5.34 3.87 -2.07
N VAL A 128 5.03 2.58 -2.00
CA VAL A 128 4.72 1.89 -0.73
C VAL A 128 5.93 1.87 0.19
N ALA A 129 7.14 1.69 -0.35
CA ALA A 129 8.36 1.73 0.47
C ALA A 129 8.68 3.13 0.97
N GLN A 130 8.38 4.17 0.19
CA GLN A 130 8.49 5.56 0.63
C GLN A 130 7.57 5.83 1.81
N TYR A 131 6.32 5.37 1.75
CA TYR A 131 5.38 5.46 2.87
C TYR A 131 5.90 4.70 4.10
N ASN A 132 6.34 3.45 3.95
CA ASN A 132 6.86 2.63 5.04
C ASN A 132 8.09 3.28 5.70
N LEU A 133 9.02 3.80 4.90
CA LEU A 133 10.19 4.50 5.40
C LEU A 133 9.81 5.80 6.14
N GLY A 134 8.85 6.56 5.62
CA GLY A 134 8.27 7.71 6.30
C GLY A 134 7.71 7.35 7.67
N THR A 135 6.98 6.24 7.76
CA THR A 135 6.41 5.70 9.00
C THR A 135 7.51 5.28 9.99
N CYS A 136 8.58 4.66 9.50
CA CYS A 136 9.75 4.31 10.33
C CYS A 136 10.39 5.55 10.96
N TYR A 137 10.59 6.62 10.19
CA TYR A 137 11.13 7.88 10.71
C TYR A 137 10.16 8.60 11.66
N ALA A 138 8.85 8.60 11.36
CA ALA A 138 7.84 9.23 12.21
C ALA A 138 7.77 8.61 13.61
N ASN A 139 7.93 7.29 13.70
CA ASN A 139 7.79 6.54 14.93
C ASN A 139 9.12 6.15 15.60
N GLY A 140 10.26 6.34 14.92
CA GLY A 140 11.56 5.90 15.41
C GLY A 140 11.72 4.37 15.38
N MET A 141 11.14 3.71 14.40
CA MET A 141 11.21 2.25 14.24
C MET A 141 12.47 1.85 13.47
N GLY A 142 13.44 1.23 14.14
CA GLY A 142 14.71 0.82 13.52
C GLY A 142 15.64 1.95 13.09
N VAL A 143 15.23 3.19 13.32
CA VAL A 143 15.96 4.42 13.01
C VAL A 143 15.60 5.48 14.05
N ALA A 144 16.48 6.45 14.28
CA ALA A 144 16.15 7.59 15.14
C ALA A 144 14.93 8.34 14.58
N LYS A 145 14.00 8.71 15.47
CA LYS A 145 12.81 9.50 15.11
C LYS A 145 13.24 10.82 14.47
N ASP A 146 12.70 11.10 13.29
CA ASP A 146 12.99 12.31 12.52
C ASP A 146 11.75 12.70 11.71
N ILE A 147 10.99 13.64 12.26
CA ILE A 147 9.69 14.04 11.68
C ILE A 147 9.87 14.80 10.35
N ALA A 148 10.99 15.51 10.17
CA ALA A 148 11.26 16.21 8.91
C ALA A 148 11.52 15.20 7.78
N LYS A 149 12.33 14.16 8.04
CA LYS A 149 12.52 13.06 7.07
C LYS A 149 11.23 12.26 6.83
N ALA A 150 10.42 12.06 7.87
CA ALA A 150 9.13 11.40 7.69
C ALA A 150 8.24 12.17 6.71
N GLU A 151 8.15 13.48 6.89
CA GLU A 151 7.39 14.36 5.98
C GLU A 151 7.92 14.30 4.55
N GLU A 152 9.24 14.37 4.34
CA GLU A 152 9.84 14.26 3.01
C GLU A 152 9.46 12.96 2.29
N TRP A 153 9.47 11.83 3.01
CA TRP A 153 9.11 10.53 2.44
C TRP A 153 7.59 10.38 2.23
N PHE A 154 6.77 10.88 3.16
CA PHE A 154 5.31 10.92 2.97
C PHE A 154 4.95 11.78 1.76
N ARG A 155 5.62 12.91 1.53
CA ARG A 155 5.39 13.76 0.36
C ARG A 155 5.65 13.00 -0.94
N LYS A 156 6.78 12.30 -1.05
CA LYS A 156 7.12 11.52 -2.24
C LYS A 156 6.06 10.44 -2.53
N ALA A 157 5.63 9.71 -1.51
CA ALA A 157 4.57 8.69 -1.66
C ALA A 157 3.20 9.32 -1.98
N ALA A 158 2.86 10.44 -1.34
CA ALA A 158 1.60 11.17 -1.54
C ALA A 158 1.48 11.75 -2.96
N GLU A 159 2.57 12.23 -3.52
CA GLU A 159 2.64 12.73 -4.91
C GLU A 159 2.43 11.60 -5.93
N GLN A 160 2.80 10.37 -5.60
CA GLN A 160 2.53 9.17 -6.39
C GLN A 160 1.12 8.59 -6.18
N GLY A 161 0.34 9.16 -5.26
CA GLY A 161 -1.06 8.80 -5.08
C GLY A 161 -1.36 7.89 -3.89
N VAL A 162 -0.38 7.53 -3.04
CA VAL A 162 -0.63 6.70 -1.84
C VAL A 162 -1.53 7.46 -0.87
N ASP A 163 -2.73 6.96 -0.66
CA ASP A 163 -3.78 7.60 0.15
C ASP A 163 -3.39 7.79 1.62
N MET A 164 -2.79 6.76 2.25
CA MET A 164 -2.26 6.85 3.61
C MET A 164 -1.14 7.90 3.73
N ALA A 165 -0.30 8.05 2.70
CA ALA A 165 0.74 9.07 2.67
C ALA A 165 0.15 10.47 2.49
N GLN A 166 -0.87 10.61 1.66
CA GLN A 166 -1.62 11.87 1.50
C GLN A 166 -2.28 12.29 2.82
N TYR A 167 -2.89 11.35 3.52
CA TYR A 167 -3.45 11.61 4.85
C TYR A 167 -2.36 12.09 5.84
N ASN A 168 -1.25 11.33 5.96
CA ASN A 168 -0.16 11.69 6.86
C ASN A 168 0.48 13.06 6.51
N LEU A 169 0.61 13.36 5.22
CA LEU A 169 1.09 14.67 4.79
C LEU A 169 0.11 15.78 5.16
N GLY A 170 -1.21 15.54 5.07
CA GLY A 170 -2.23 16.43 5.60
C GLY A 170 -2.06 16.68 7.11
N VAL A 171 -1.82 15.63 7.88
CA VAL A 171 -1.51 15.74 9.32
C VAL A 171 -0.24 16.58 9.56
N CYS A 172 0.81 16.36 8.77
CA CYS A 172 2.05 17.14 8.88
C CYS A 172 1.78 18.63 8.68
N TYR A 173 1.04 19.02 7.66
CA TYR A 173 0.68 20.42 7.43
C TYR A 173 -0.26 20.99 8.48
N GLY A 174 -1.21 20.19 8.96
CA GLY A 174 -2.17 20.59 9.97
C GLY A 174 -1.55 20.96 11.32
N HIS A 175 -0.49 20.24 11.69
CA HIS A 175 0.17 20.40 12.99
C HIS A 175 1.55 21.06 12.91
N GLY A 176 2.09 21.27 11.72
CA GLY A 176 3.45 21.79 11.54
C GLY A 176 4.52 20.72 11.84
N TYR A 177 4.24 19.46 11.56
CA TYR A 177 5.17 18.35 11.78
C TYR A 177 6.15 18.22 10.61
N GLY A 178 7.41 18.58 10.82
CA GLY A 178 8.46 18.55 9.82
C GLY A 178 8.35 19.63 8.73
N VAL A 179 7.26 20.37 8.71
CA VAL A 179 6.96 21.43 7.74
C VAL A 179 6.21 22.58 8.45
N ALA A 180 6.28 23.80 7.91
CA ALA A 180 5.47 24.91 8.44
C ALA A 180 3.97 24.59 8.35
N GLN A 181 3.24 24.89 9.43
CA GLN A 181 1.80 24.71 9.49
C GLN A 181 1.11 25.45 8.34
N ASN A 182 0.23 24.76 7.61
CA ASN A 182 -0.54 25.32 6.50
C ASN A 182 -1.87 24.61 6.36
N ARG A 183 -2.94 25.26 6.85
CA ARG A 183 -4.30 24.70 6.84
C ARG A 183 -4.87 24.50 5.43
N ALA A 184 -4.47 25.29 4.45
CA ALA A 184 -4.91 25.11 3.06
C ALA A 184 -4.29 23.85 2.44
N GLU A 185 -2.98 23.61 2.66
CA GLU A 185 -2.32 22.37 2.23
C GLU A 185 -2.86 21.15 3.00
N GLU A 186 -3.14 21.25 4.30
CA GLU A 186 -3.79 20.19 5.09
C GLU A 186 -5.08 19.72 4.40
N VAL A 187 -5.98 20.63 4.11
CA VAL A 187 -7.26 20.32 3.45
C VAL A 187 -7.06 19.74 2.05
N LYS A 188 -6.11 20.27 1.30
CA LYS A 188 -5.80 19.77 -0.05
C LYS A 188 -5.38 18.31 -0.01
N TRP A 189 -4.52 17.92 0.93
CA TRP A 189 -4.04 16.56 1.05
C TRP A 189 -5.07 15.61 1.65
N TYR A 190 -5.83 16.04 2.67
CA TYR A 190 -6.97 15.26 3.15
C TYR A 190 -8.01 15.01 2.06
N ARG A 191 -8.29 16.01 1.21
CA ARG A 191 -9.24 15.84 0.09
C ARG A 191 -8.77 14.77 -0.88
N LYS A 192 -7.50 14.77 -1.27
CA LYS A 192 -6.95 13.73 -2.17
C LYS A 192 -7.12 12.33 -1.59
N ALA A 193 -6.79 12.12 -0.33
CA ALA A 193 -6.97 10.84 0.34
C ALA A 193 -8.47 10.47 0.51
N ALA A 194 -9.31 11.44 0.87
CA ALA A 194 -10.74 11.25 1.04
C ALA A 194 -11.47 10.88 -0.26
N GLU A 195 -11.07 11.47 -1.38
CA GLU A 195 -11.59 11.16 -2.72
C GLU A 195 -11.22 9.73 -3.17
N GLN A 196 -10.10 9.19 -2.67
CA GLN A 196 -9.72 7.79 -2.85
C GLN A 196 -10.45 6.82 -1.91
N GLY A 197 -11.23 7.35 -0.97
CA GLY A 197 -12.02 6.54 -0.05
C GLY A 197 -11.39 6.35 1.34
N TYR A 198 -10.24 6.98 1.65
CA TYR A 198 -9.61 6.81 2.96
C TYR A 198 -10.49 7.41 4.08
N ALA A 199 -11.01 6.55 4.96
CA ALA A 199 -12.04 6.91 5.93
C ALA A 199 -11.60 8.01 6.93
N ASP A 200 -10.36 7.92 7.44
CA ASP A 200 -9.85 8.93 8.39
C ASP A 200 -9.66 10.29 7.71
N ALA A 201 -9.26 10.30 6.43
CA ALA A 201 -9.16 11.54 5.67
C ALA A 201 -10.55 12.16 5.40
N GLN A 202 -11.56 11.33 5.14
CA GLN A 202 -12.94 11.81 5.00
C GLN A 202 -13.45 12.44 6.30
N HIS A 203 -13.20 11.79 7.44
CA HIS A 203 -13.52 12.35 8.75
C HIS A 203 -12.82 13.70 8.97
N ASN A 204 -11.49 13.75 8.78
CA ASN A 204 -10.72 14.97 9.02
C ASN A 204 -11.08 16.10 8.04
N LEU A 205 -11.42 15.78 6.80
CA LEU A 205 -11.92 16.75 5.84
C LEU A 205 -13.28 17.30 6.27
N GLY A 206 -14.18 16.45 6.76
CA GLY A 206 -15.44 16.85 7.39
C GLY A 206 -15.21 17.81 8.54
N TYR A 207 -14.24 17.51 9.42
CA TYR A 207 -13.85 18.36 10.53
C TYR A 207 -13.34 19.74 10.06
N CYS A 208 -12.52 19.78 9.02
CA CYS A 208 -12.05 21.03 8.43
C CYS A 208 -13.22 21.90 7.92
N TYR A 209 -14.18 21.30 7.23
CA TYR A 209 -15.38 22.04 6.80
C TYR A 209 -16.28 22.49 7.95
N ALA A 210 -16.49 21.65 8.95
CA ALA A 210 -17.33 22.00 10.12
C ALA A 210 -16.77 23.19 10.90
N ASN A 211 -15.45 23.34 10.94
CA ASN A 211 -14.77 24.37 11.73
C ASN A 211 -14.21 25.53 10.90
N GLY A 212 -14.26 25.46 9.57
CA GLY A 212 -13.67 26.48 8.69
C GLY A 212 -12.15 26.53 8.73
N MET A 213 -11.51 25.35 8.90
CA MET A 213 -10.05 25.23 8.97
C MET A 213 -9.47 25.05 7.57
N GLY A 214 -8.80 26.06 7.04
CA GLY A 214 -8.21 26.03 5.69
C GLY A 214 -9.23 26.08 4.54
N VAL A 215 -10.51 26.09 4.85
CA VAL A 215 -11.64 26.23 3.94
C VAL A 215 -12.74 27.08 4.58
N THR A 216 -13.64 27.61 3.76
CA THR A 216 -14.87 28.26 4.28
C THR A 216 -15.71 27.21 5.03
N LYS A 217 -16.19 27.61 6.21
CA LYS A 217 -17.06 26.76 7.04
C LYS A 217 -18.32 26.37 6.28
N ASP A 218 -18.61 25.07 6.25
CA ASP A 218 -19.72 24.49 5.49
C ASP A 218 -20.18 23.18 6.14
N TYR A 219 -21.24 23.25 6.94
CA TYR A 219 -21.77 22.07 7.62
C TYR A 219 -22.41 21.04 6.67
N ALA A 220 -22.93 21.46 5.52
CA ALA A 220 -23.49 20.52 4.55
C ALA A 220 -22.38 19.64 3.95
N LYS A 221 -21.27 20.25 3.54
CA LYS A 221 -20.08 19.48 3.09
C LYS A 221 -19.48 18.66 4.21
N ALA A 222 -19.44 19.17 5.44
CA ALA A 222 -18.99 18.40 6.59
C ALA A 222 -19.82 17.13 6.77
N ALA A 223 -21.15 17.22 6.73
CA ALA A 223 -22.05 16.09 6.84
C ALA A 223 -21.88 15.07 5.71
N GLU A 224 -21.64 15.52 4.47
CA GLU A 224 -21.36 14.64 3.34
C GLU A 224 -20.09 13.81 3.56
N TRP A 225 -19.02 14.43 4.02
CA TRP A 225 -17.76 13.75 4.27
C TRP A 225 -17.81 12.84 5.49
N TYR A 226 -18.44 13.29 6.59
CA TYR A 226 -18.67 12.45 7.76
C TYR A 226 -19.52 11.21 7.42
N ARG A 227 -20.56 11.36 6.57
CA ARG A 227 -21.38 10.22 6.14
C ARG A 227 -20.55 9.17 5.41
N LYS A 228 -19.71 9.57 4.45
CA LYS A 228 -18.82 8.63 3.72
C LYS A 228 -17.90 7.87 4.66
N SER A 229 -17.33 8.54 5.65
CA SER A 229 -16.49 7.92 6.67
C SER A 229 -17.29 7.01 7.60
N ALA A 230 -18.48 7.45 8.03
CA ALA A 230 -19.38 6.69 8.91
C ALA A 230 -19.89 5.39 8.26
N GLU A 231 -20.20 5.42 6.97
CA GLU A 231 -20.59 4.24 6.17
C GLU A 231 -19.47 3.20 6.07
N GLN A 232 -18.23 3.60 6.23
CA GLN A 232 -17.06 2.71 6.33
C GLN A 232 -16.79 2.20 7.75
N GLY A 233 -17.62 2.60 8.73
CA GLY A 233 -17.52 2.14 10.12
C GLY A 233 -16.64 3.00 11.02
N CYS A 234 -16.24 4.21 10.60
CA CYS A 234 -15.51 5.14 11.47
C CYS A 234 -16.43 5.64 12.60
N ALA A 235 -16.17 5.22 13.84
CA ALA A 235 -17.00 5.51 14.99
C ALA A 235 -17.08 7.01 15.31
N GLU A 236 -15.96 7.73 15.18
CA GLU A 236 -15.90 9.18 15.39
C GLU A 236 -16.77 9.92 14.37
N ALA A 237 -16.75 9.47 13.11
CA ALA A 237 -17.58 10.04 12.06
C ALA A 237 -19.07 9.75 12.29
N GLN A 238 -19.43 8.55 12.75
CA GLN A 238 -20.81 8.18 13.11
C GLN A 238 -21.34 9.07 14.24
N TYR A 239 -20.54 9.25 15.29
CA TYR A 239 -20.90 10.11 16.42
C TYR A 239 -21.08 11.57 15.99
N THR A 240 -20.10 12.13 15.27
CA THR A 240 -20.17 13.53 14.82
C THR A 240 -21.31 13.76 13.84
N LEU A 241 -21.60 12.80 12.96
CA LEU A 241 -22.76 12.89 12.07
C LEU A 241 -24.09 12.90 12.85
N ALA A 242 -24.20 12.08 13.90
CA ALA A 242 -25.38 12.10 14.79
C ALA A 242 -25.55 13.45 15.48
N GLU A 243 -24.46 14.09 15.94
CA GLU A 243 -24.50 15.44 16.49
C GLU A 243 -24.99 16.50 15.48
N LEU A 244 -24.54 16.40 14.21
CA LEU A 244 -25.00 17.30 13.14
C LEU A 244 -26.50 17.15 12.90
N TYR A 245 -27.03 15.92 12.87
CA TYR A 245 -28.46 15.67 12.74
C TYR A 245 -29.25 16.18 13.94
N ALA A 246 -28.78 15.91 15.16
CA ALA A 246 -29.45 16.35 16.38
C ALA A 246 -29.58 17.89 16.47
N ASN A 247 -28.57 18.60 15.99
CA ASN A 247 -28.52 20.05 16.02
C ASN A 247 -29.05 20.73 14.75
N GLY A 248 -29.38 19.97 13.70
CA GLY A 248 -29.79 20.50 12.39
C GLY A 248 -28.70 21.28 11.65
N TYR A 249 -27.44 20.93 11.87
CA TYR A 249 -26.31 21.59 11.20
C TYR A 249 -26.02 20.95 9.83
N GLY A 250 -26.37 21.69 8.76
CA GLY A 250 -26.08 21.26 7.38
C GLY A 250 -26.88 20.06 6.86
N VAL A 251 -27.82 19.55 7.68
CA VAL A 251 -28.74 18.45 7.37
C VAL A 251 -30.14 18.82 7.79
N ALA A 252 -31.17 18.31 7.10
CA ALA A 252 -32.55 18.48 7.54
C ALA A 252 -32.75 17.76 8.88
N GLN A 253 -33.28 18.46 9.87
CA GLN A 253 -33.70 17.86 11.15
C GLN A 253 -34.86 16.91 10.89
N ASN A 254 -34.60 15.63 10.81
CA ASN A 254 -35.65 14.63 10.82
C ASN A 254 -35.76 14.07 12.23
N LYS A 255 -36.90 14.40 12.90
CA LYS A 255 -37.17 13.99 14.30
C LYS A 255 -37.66 12.52 14.40
N GLU A 256 -37.70 11.79 13.28
CA GLU A 256 -38.27 10.43 13.17
C GLU A 256 -37.24 9.35 12.88
N GLU A 257 -35.94 9.66 12.89
CA GLU A 257 -34.88 8.64 12.73
C GLU A 257 -34.05 8.44 14.00
#